data_1390e1996143c4b9b22502f9a00b6f97
#
_entry.id   1390e1996143c4b9b22502f9a00b6f97
#
_cell.length_a   1.000
_cell.length_b   1.000
_cell.length_c   1.000
_cell.angle_alpha   90.00
_cell.angle_beta   90.00
_cell.angle_gamma   90.00
#
_symmetry.space_group_name_H-M   'P 1'
#
loop_
_entity.id
_entity.type
_entity.pdbx_description
1 polymer ?
#
loop_
_entity_poly.entity_id
_entity_poly.type
_entity_poly.pdbx_seq_one_letter_code
_entity_poly.pdbx_strand_id
1 'polypeptide(L)'
;MDLNVLNTALGALVMLLCVTGCTPNPVAEAPIDVKLYQNWELQPGDTVAGYSVMGGLGDLSIALKGNKVYAPYEGRLQPNKPGCVMFSSTDVPNYLLRLCGMKNPNFGLRKAGEAMGTADALQFALLNKRPDGLWALVEPSKQILQQMLQLR
;
A
#
# COMPACT_ATOMS: atom_id res chain seq x y z
N MET A 1 17.01 70.29 22.59
CA MET A 1 16.39 69.00 22.14
C MET A 1 17.42 68.32 21.25
N ASP A 2 18.07 67.31 21.79
CA ASP A 2 19.29 66.72 21.16
C ASP A 2 18.91 65.95 19.91
N LEU A 3 19.60 66.24 18.83
CA LEU A 3 19.45 65.57 17.50
C LEU A 3 19.63 64.06 17.58
N ASN A 4 20.36 63.58 18.57
CA ASN A 4 20.60 62.15 18.85
C ASN A 4 19.36 61.41 19.35
N VAL A 5 18.49 62.09 20.12
CA VAL A 5 17.21 61.45 20.63
C VAL A 5 16.21 61.31 19.50
N LEU A 6 16.18 62.22 18.54
CA LEU A 6 15.29 62.16 17.40
C LEU A 6 15.70 61.04 16.43
N ASN A 7 17.02 60.80 16.22
CA ASN A 7 17.50 59.76 15.37
C ASN A 7 17.27 58.33 15.96
N THR A 8 17.42 58.17 17.27
CA THR A 8 17.13 56.90 17.95
C THR A 8 15.63 56.57 17.96
N ALA A 9 14.76 57.58 18.13
CA ALA A 9 13.30 57.39 18.08
C ALA A 9 12.81 57.02 16.65
N LEU A 10 13.41 57.61 15.62
CA LEU A 10 13.08 57.33 14.22
C LEU A 10 13.57 55.92 13.79
N GLY A 11 14.74 55.49 14.27
CA GLY A 11 15.28 54.16 14.04
C GLY A 11 14.43 53.04 14.68
N ALA A 12 13.95 53.28 15.91
CA ALA A 12 13.08 52.34 16.62
C ALA A 12 11.71 52.20 15.95
N LEU A 13 11.16 53.30 15.40
CA LEU A 13 9.86 53.32 14.73
C LEU A 13 9.94 52.57 13.37
N VAL A 14 11.03 52.72 12.64
CA VAL A 14 11.25 51.99 11.34
C VAL A 14 11.44 50.49 11.58
N MET A 15 12.12 50.07 12.68
CA MET A 15 12.26 48.65 13.01
C MET A 15 10.93 48.00 13.43
N LEU A 16 10.00 48.74 14.03
CA LEU A 16 8.72 48.19 14.46
C LEU A 16 7.74 47.97 13.30
N LEU A 17 7.93 48.66 12.18
CA LEU A 17 7.08 48.50 10.97
C LEU A 17 7.45 47.33 10.09
N CYS A 18 8.61 46.69 10.27
CA CYS A 18 9.05 45.57 9.49
C CYS A 18 8.58 44.18 9.98
N VAL A 19 7.84 44.12 11.11
CA VAL A 19 7.41 42.85 11.71
C VAL A 19 5.97 42.46 11.37
N THR A 20 5.23 43.29 10.64
CA THR A 20 3.91 42.90 10.11
C THR A 20 4.04 42.21 8.76
N GLY A 21 4.82 41.12 8.72
CA GLY A 21 4.76 40.20 7.63
C GLY A 21 3.39 39.51 7.61
N CYS A 22 2.53 39.91 6.67
CA CYS A 22 1.34 39.12 6.34
C CYS A 22 1.81 37.71 5.98
N THR A 23 1.72 36.77 6.90
CA THR A 23 1.72 35.35 6.53
C THR A 23 0.39 35.14 5.80
N PRO A 24 0.40 34.82 4.50
CA PRO A 24 -0.82 34.42 3.84
C PRO A 24 -1.31 33.16 4.56
N ASN A 25 -2.47 33.23 5.19
CA ASN A 25 -3.11 32.03 5.70
C ASN A 25 -3.23 31.07 4.52
N PRO A 26 -2.67 29.84 4.61
CA PRO A 26 -2.87 28.87 3.55
C PRO A 26 -4.38 28.68 3.42
N VAL A 27 -4.90 28.98 2.24
CA VAL A 27 -6.30 28.70 1.92
C VAL A 27 -6.42 27.18 2.04
N ALA A 28 -7.17 26.71 3.04
CA ALA A 28 -7.44 25.28 3.19
C ALA A 28 -8.28 24.85 1.99
N GLU A 29 -7.68 24.08 1.09
CA GLU A 29 -8.41 23.50 -0.02
C GLU A 29 -9.40 22.46 0.50
N ALA A 30 -10.62 22.48 -0.05
CA ALA A 30 -11.64 21.50 0.30
C ALA A 30 -11.22 20.13 -0.28
N PRO A 31 -11.35 19.03 0.49
CA PRO A 31 -11.07 17.70 0.01
C PRO A 31 -12.03 17.36 -1.15
N ILE A 32 -11.48 16.74 -2.20
CA ILE A 32 -12.27 16.20 -3.30
C ILE A 32 -12.71 14.79 -2.91
N ASP A 33 -14.02 14.57 -2.80
CA ASP A 33 -14.57 13.23 -2.63
C ASP A 33 -14.70 12.56 -4.01
N VAL A 34 -13.84 11.56 -4.26
CA VAL A 34 -13.84 10.78 -5.50
C VAL A 34 -14.40 9.40 -5.18
N LYS A 35 -15.62 9.13 -5.63
CA LYS A 35 -16.20 7.78 -5.55
C LYS A 35 -15.60 6.91 -6.64
N LEU A 36 -14.76 5.96 -6.21
CA LEU A 36 -14.18 4.97 -7.10
C LEU A 36 -15.10 3.76 -7.17
N TYR A 37 -15.53 3.39 -8.37
CA TYR A 37 -16.29 2.18 -8.61
C TYR A 37 -15.34 1.08 -9.07
N GLN A 38 -15.32 -0.01 -8.32
CA GLN A 38 -14.55 -1.20 -8.64
C GLN A 38 -15.54 -2.35 -8.87
N ASN A 39 -15.56 -2.87 -10.08
CA ASN A 39 -16.49 -3.95 -10.46
C ASN A 39 -15.91 -5.33 -10.08
N TRP A 40 -15.37 -5.46 -8.87
CA TRP A 40 -14.88 -6.72 -8.31
C TRP A 40 -15.93 -7.30 -7.36
N GLU A 41 -15.97 -8.63 -7.29
CA GLU A 41 -16.83 -9.31 -6.30
C GLU A 41 -16.40 -9.06 -4.87
N LEU A 42 -15.06 -8.98 -4.64
CA LEU A 42 -14.49 -8.70 -3.32
C LEU A 42 -14.45 -7.20 -3.05
N GLN A 43 -15.17 -6.77 -2.04
CA GLN A 43 -15.28 -5.38 -1.63
C GLN A 43 -14.69 -5.17 -0.22
N PRO A 44 -14.29 -3.94 0.14
CA PRO A 44 -13.95 -3.60 1.53
C PRO A 44 -15.10 -3.96 2.49
N GLY A 45 -14.76 -4.67 3.55
CA GLY A 45 -15.72 -5.20 4.53
C GLY A 45 -16.09 -6.67 4.32
N ASP A 46 -15.80 -7.26 3.16
CA ASP A 46 -15.98 -8.69 2.93
C ASP A 46 -15.03 -9.53 3.78
N THR A 47 -15.34 -10.80 3.88
CA THR A 47 -14.53 -11.76 4.63
C THR A 47 -14.08 -12.90 3.72
N VAL A 48 -12.77 -13.18 3.72
CA VAL A 48 -12.17 -14.31 3.01
C VAL A 48 -11.36 -15.13 4.00
N ALA A 49 -11.65 -16.42 4.11
CA ALA A 49 -10.98 -17.33 5.04
C ALA A 49 -10.99 -16.84 6.51
N GLY A 50 -12.03 -16.10 6.91
CA GLY A 50 -12.13 -15.51 8.25
C GLY A 50 -11.38 -14.18 8.43
N TYR A 51 -10.71 -13.66 7.40
CA TYR A 51 -10.00 -12.38 7.43
C TYR A 51 -10.78 -11.29 6.68
N SER A 52 -10.80 -10.09 7.25
CA SER A 52 -11.50 -8.95 6.63
C SER A 52 -10.68 -8.34 5.49
N VAL A 53 -11.37 -8.04 4.38
CA VAL A 53 -10.87 -7.20 3.31
C VAL A 53 -10.98 -5.75 3.76
N MET A 54 -9.86 -5.04 3.87
CA MET A 54 -9.83 -3.67 4.39
C MET A 54 -9.97 -2.61 3.29
N GLY A 55 -9.54 -2.93 2.06
CA GLY A 55 -9.58 -2.00 0.94
C GLY A 55 -8.78 -2.51 -0.26
N GLY A 56 -8.83 -1.78 -1.36
CA GLY A 56 -8.04 -2.04 -2.55
C GLY A 56 -8.38 -1.14 -3.71
N LEU A 57 -7.33 -0.65 -4.38
CA LEU A 57 -7.38 0.00 -5.68
C LEU A 57 -6.35 -0.70 -6.56
N GLY A 58 -6.76 -1.83 -7.16
CA GLY A 58 -5.86 -2.68 -7.95
C GLY A 58 -5.07 -3.69 -7.11
N ASP A 59 -5.15 -3.66 -5.77
CA ASP A 59 -4.75 -4.72 -4.85
C ASP A 59 -5.77 -4.85 -3.72
N LEU A 60 -5.76 -5.99 -3.05
CA LEU A 60 -6.58 -6.23 -1.86
C LEU A 60 -5.73 -6.03 -0.61
N SER A 61 -6.23 -5.27 0.35
CA SER A 61 -5.65 -5.17 1.69
C SER A 61 -6.40 -6.07 2.66
N ILE A 62 -5.70 -7.03 3.27
CA ILE A 62 -6.26 -8.06 4.13
C ILE A 62 -5.61 -7.99 5.52
N ALA A 63 -6.41 -7.89 6.57
CA ALA A 63 -5.95 -7.87 7.95
C ALA A 63 -5.63 -9.28 8.44
N LEU A 64 -4.36 -9.69 8.45
CA LEU A 64 -3.92 -11.03 8.89
C LEU A 64 -3.53 -11.09 10.37
N LYS A 65 -3.24 -9.95 11.01
CA LYS A 65 -2.91 -9.87 12.45
C LYS A 65 -1.75 -10.81 12.84
N GLY A 66 -0.70 -10.88 12.02
CA GLY A 66 0.48 -11.71 12.27
C GLY A 66 0.37 -13.16 11.79
N ASN A 67 -0.76 -13.56 11.19
CA ASN A 67 -0.93 -14.92 10.69
C ASN A 67 -0.07 -15.21 9.47
N LYS A 68 0.11 -16.50 9.19
CA LYS A 68 0.92 -17.01 8.08
C LYS A 68 0.22 -16.83 6.75
N VAL A 69 1.04 -16.67 5.71
CA VAL A 69 0.65 -16.72 4.30
C VAL A 69 1.25 -17.98 3.70
N TYR A 70 0.47 -18.75 2.96
CA TYR A 70 0.87 -20.04 2.41
C TYR A 70 0.95 -19.99 0.88
N ALA A 71 1.82 -20.81 0.29
CA ALA A 71 1.92 -20.95 -1.15
C ALA A 71 0.67 -21.64 -1.70
N PRO A 72 -0.06 -21.04 -2.64
CA PRO A 72 -1.28 -21.64 -3.20
C PRO A 72 -0.96 -22.81 -4.16
N TYR A 73 0.22 -22.78 -4.75
CA TYR A 73 0.77 -23.77 -5.69
C TYR A 73 2.21 -24.10 -5.34
N GLU A 74 2.80 -25.10 -5.96
CA GLU A 74 4.25 -25.22 -6.00
C GLU A 74 4.82 -24.07 -6.83
N GLY A 75 5.84 -23.36 -6.31
CA GLY A 75 6.37 -22.19 -6.98
C GLY A 75 7.56 -21.57 -6.28
N ARG A 76 7.93 -20.38 -6.70
CA ARG A 76 9.10 -19.65 -6.20
C ARG A 76 8.71 -18.30 -5.63
N LEU A 77 9.14 -18.03 -4.41
CA LEU A 77 9.04 -16.72 -3.77
C LEU A 77 10.35 -15.95 -3.97
N GLN A 78 10.27 -14.75 -4.53
CA GLN A 78 11.42 -13.91 -4.85
C GLN A 78 11.24 -12.50 -4.30
N PRO A 79 12.33 -11.81 -3.90
CA PRO A 79 12.23 -10.40 -3.54
C PRO A 79 11.80 -9.55 -4.74
N ASN A 80 11.07 -8.47 -4.45
CA ASN A 80 10.71 -7.43 -5.41
C ASN A 80 11.15 -6.08 -4.84
N LYS A 81 10.37 -5.01 -5.06
CA LYS A 81 10.61 -3.69 -4.49
C LYS A 81 10.60 -3.74 -2.95
N PRO A 82 11.22 -2.79 -2.25
CA PRO A 82 11.21 -2.78 -0.81
C PRO A 82 9.82 -3.00 -0.22
N GLY A 83 9.71 -3.97 0.71
CA GLY A 83 8.45 -4.33 1.36
C GLY A 83 7.52 -5.25 0.57
N CYS A 84 7.88 -5.66 -0.66
CA CYS A 84 7.09 -6.57 -1.48
C CYS A 84 7.89 -7.81 -1.90
N VAL A 85 7.17 -8.89 -2.17
CA VAL A 85 7.69 -10.12 -2.75
C VAL A 85 6.82 -10.57 -3.91
N MET A 86 7.39 -11.36 -4.84
CA MET A 86 6.68 -11.95 -5.97
C MET A 86 6.68 -13.46 -5.83
N PHE A 87 5.52 -14.06 -6.08
CA PHE A 87 5.40 -15.51 -6.18
C PHE A 87 4.99 -15.90 -7.60
N SER A 88 5.71 -16.85 -8.17
CA SER A 88 5.48 -17.41 -9.50
C SER A 88 5.36 -18.93 -9.41
N SER A 89 4.53 -19.53 -10.28
CA SER A 89 4.35 -20.98 -10.37
C SER A 89 4.26 -21.43 -11.81
N THR A 90 4.78 -22.61 -12.10
CA THR A 90 4.62 -23.28 -13.40
C THR A 90 3.21 -23.81 -13.61
N ASP A 91 2.44 -24.03 -12.53
CA ASP A 91 1.04 -24.47 -12.60
C ASP A 91 0.12 -23.37 -13.16
N VAL A 92 0.53 -22.11 -12.99
CA VAL A 92 -0.20 -20.92 -13.46
C VAL A 92 0.76 -19.91 -14.13
N PRO A 93 1.40 -20.26 -15.25
CA PRO A 93 2.55 -19.52 -15.81
C PRO A 93 2.22 -18.09 -16.26
N ASN A 94 0.94 -17.82 -16.51
CA ASN A 94 0.48 -16.48 -16.92
C ASN A 94 0.11 -15.58 -15.74
N TYR A 95 0.34 -16.02 -14.49
CA TYR A 95 0.01 -15.25 -13.30
C TYR A 95 1.23 -15.03 -12.42
N LEU A 96 1.28 -13.85 -11.81
CA LEU A 96 2.21 -13.51 -10.73
C LEU A 96 1.41 -12.98 -9.56
N LEU A 97 1.81 -13.38 -8.36
CA LEU A 97 1.24 -12.87 -7.13
C LEU A 97 2.22 -11.87 -6.52
N ARG A 98 1.81 -10.63 -6.34
CA ARG A 98 2.57 -9.62 -5.61
C ARG A 98 2.02 -9.53 -4.18
N LEU A 99 2.89 -9.67 -3.20
CA LEU A 99 2.57 -9.68 -1.78
C LEU A 99 3.41 -8.60 -1.10
N CYS A 100 2.78 -7.54 -0.58
CA CYS A 100 3.45 -6.50 0.17
C CYS A 100 3.04 -6.55 1.64
N GLY A 101 3.92 -6.07 2.54
CA GLY A 101 3.70 -6.17 3.99
C GLY A 101 4.06 -7.54 4.59
N MET A 102 4.72 -8.41 3.82
CA MET A 102 5.23 -9.68 4.33
C MET A 102 6.35 -9.47 5.35
N LYS A 103 6.29 -10.21 6.45
CA LYS A 103 7.33 -10.31 7.48
C LYS A 103 8.01 -11.66 7.38
N ASN A 104 9.34 -11.66 7.54
CA ASN A 104 10.17 -12.88 7.51
C ASN A 104 9.86 -13.78 6.28
N PRO A 105 9.94 -13.25 5.04
CA PRO A 105 9.63 -14.03 3.85
C PRO A 105 10.62 -15.19 3.67
N ASN A 106 10.11 -16.39 3.44
CA ASN A 106 10.89 -17.58 3.15
C ASN A 106 11.13 -17.65 1.63
N PHE A 107 12.20 -17.06 1.15
CA PHE A 107 12.52 -17.04 -0.29
C PHE A 107 12.90 -18.41 -0.85
N GLY A 108 12.82 -18.55 -2.18
CA GLY A 108 13.13 -19.75 -2.93
C GLY A 108 11.90 -20.61 -3.24
N LEU A 109 12.13 -21.88 -3.51
CA LEU A 109 11.07 -22.83 -3.86
C LEU A 109 10.18 -23.12 -2.64
N ARG A 110 8.87 -23.13 -2.87
CA ARG A 110 7.83 -23.45 -1.89
C ARG A 110 6.89 -24.48 -2.48
N LYS A 111 6.56 -25.51 -1.72
CA LYS A 111 5.49 -26.45 -2.08
C LYS A 111 4.12 -25.85 -1.80
N ALA A 112 3.09 -26.31 -2.47
CA ALA A 112 1.72 -25.92 -2.17
C ALA A 112 1.39 -26.16 -0.68
N GLY A 113 0.81 -25.18 -0.01
CA GLY A 113 0.51 -25.20 1.44
C GLY A 113 1.71 -24.92 2.35
N GLU A 114 2.92 -24.69 1.81
CA GLU A 114 4.08 -24.31 2.62
C GLU A 114 4.05 -22.82 2.98
N ALA A 115 4.45 -22.48 4.21
CA ALA A 115 4.43 -21.09 4.67
C ALA A 115 5.46 -20.24 3.92
N MET A 116 5.00 -19.14 3.36
CA MET A 116 5.83 -18.14 2.68
C MET A 116 6.32 -17.02 3.61
N GLY A 117 5.69 -16.83 4.76
CA GLY A 117 5.99 -15.79 5.74
C GLY A 117 4.75 -15.44 6.55
N THR A 118 4.77 -14.30 7.23
CA THR A 118 3.64 -13.75 8.01
C THR A 118 3.33 -12.32 7.57
N ALA A 119 2.17 -11.79 7.94
CA ALA A 119 1.84 -10.38 7.74
C ALA A 119 0.83 -9.88 8.79
N ASP A 120 0.91 -8.62 9.20
CA ASP A 120 -0.17 -7.99 9.96
C ASP A 120 -1.28 -7.52 9.01
N ALA A 121 -0.90 -6.78 8.00
CA ALA A 121 -1.73 -6.39 6.87
C ALA A 121 -1.03 -6.83 5.58
N LEU A 122 -1.69 -7.66 4.80
CA LEU A 122 -1.19 -8.15 3.52
C LEU A 122 -1.85 -7.34 2.40
N GLN A 123 -1.03 -6.69 1.57
CA GLN A 123 -1.49 -6.15 0.29
C GLN A 123 -1.21 -7.19 -0.78
N PHE A 124 -2.27 -7.70 -1.37
CA PHE A 124 -2.24 -8.76 -2.36
C PHE A 124 -2.69 -8.25 -3.72
N ALA A 125 -1.89 -8.46 -4.76
CA ALA A 125 -2.25 -8.21 -6.14
C ALA A 125 -2.01 -9.44 -7.01
N LEU A 126 -2.99 -9.80 -7.83
CA LEU A 126 -2.84 -10.78 -8.88
C LEU A 126 -2.55 -10.08 -10.20
N LEU A 127 -1.48 -10.51 -10.86
CA LEU A 127 -1.05 -9.99 -12.15
C LEU A 127 -1.25 -11.09 -13.21
N ASN A 128 -1.88 -10.74 -14.33
CA ASN A 128 -2.01 -11.61 -15.49
C ASN A 128 -1.13 -11.11 -16.61
N LYS A 129 -0.43 -12.04 -17.29
CA LYS A 129 0.42 -11.72 -18.44
C LYS A 129 -0.45 -11.51 -19.68
N ARG A 130 -0.33 -10.34 -20.28
CA ARG A 130 -1.03 -9.98 -21.51
C ARG A 130 -0.31 -10.52 -22.75
N PRO A 131 -0.99 -10.63 -23.91
CA PRO A 131 -0.36 -11.02 -25.18
C PRO A 131 0.78 -10.10 -25.61
N ASP A 132 0.74 -8.81 -25.23
CA ASP A 132 1.82 -7.84 -25.49
C ASP A 132 3.03 -7.98 -24.56
N GLY A 133 3.01 -8.96 -23.66
CA GLY A 133 4.08 -9.25 -22.69
C GLY A 133 4.01 -8.40 -21.42
N LEU A 134 3.11 -7.43 -21.32
CA LEU A 134 2.90 -6.63 -20.13
C LEU A 134 2.05 -7.38 -19.10
N TRP A 135 2.10 -6.92 -17.85
CA TRP A 135 1.33 -7.47 -16.75
C TRP A 135 0.17 -6.53 -16.38
N ALA A 136 -1.03 -7.07 -16.29
CA ALA A 136 -2.23 -6.36 -15.88
C ALA A 136 -2.71 -6.85 -14.51
N LEU A 137 -3.19 -5.94 -13.68
CA LEU A 137 -3.87 -6.27 -12.44
C LEU A 137 -5.23 -6.89 -12.75
N VAL A 138 -5.52 -8.03 -12.12
CA VAL A 138 -6.79 -8.73 -12.25
C VAL A 138 -7.34 -9.10 -10.87
N GLU A 139 -8.65 -9.24 -10.76
CA GLU A 139 -9.27 -9.67 -9.51
C GLU A 139 -8.84 -11.11 -9.19
N PRO A 140 -8.31 -11.37 -7.97
CA PRO A 140 -7.99 -12.73 -7.55
C PRO A 140 -9.26 -13.54 -7.29
N SER A 141 -9.27 -14.81 -7.70
CA SER A 141 -10.35 -15.71 -7.32
C SER A 141 -10.36 -15.96 -5.80
N LYS A 142 -11.54 -16.11 -5.22
CA LYS A 142 -11.69 -16.48 -3.79
C LYS A 142 -10.93 -17.76 -3.46
N GLN A 143 -10.84 -18.71 -4.40
CA GLN A 143 -10.10 -19.96 -4.21
C GLN A 143 -8.60 -19.73 -3.98
N ILE A 144 -7.93 -18.89 -4.78
CA ILE A 144 -6.51 -18.55 -4.59
C ILE A 144 -6.29 -17.93 -3.20
N LEU A 145 -7.15 -16.98 -2.80
CA LEU A 145 -7.06 -16.34 -1.50
C LEU A 145 -7.27 -17.34 -0.36
N GLN A 146 -8.24 -18.25 -0.47
CA GLN A 146 -8.46 -19.30 0.52
C GLN A 146 -7.27 -20.24 0.66
N GLN A 147 -6.64 -20.64 -0.45
CA GLN A 147 -5.45 -21.49 -0.42
C GLN A 147 -4.25 -20.79 0.26
N MET A 148 -4.14 -19.47 0.07
CA MET A 148 -3.05 -18.70 0.67
C MET A 148 -3.25 -18.39 2.15
N LEU A 149 -4.49 -18.29 2.61
CA LEU A 149 -4.82 -17.79 3.95
C LEU A 149 -5.24 -18.90 4.94
N GLN A 150 -5.49 -20.11 4.45
CA GLN A 150 -5.87 -21.26 5.28
C GLN A 150 -4.81 -22.37 5.17
N LEU A 151 -4.38 -22.87 6.33
CA LEU A 151 -3.65 -24.12 6.41
C LEU A 151 -4.62 -25.26 6.04
N ARG A 152 -4.26 -26.09 5.07
CA ARG A 152 -4.97 -27.33 4.74
C ARG A 152 -4.54 -28.46 5.67
#